data_561b8031cd82c95e1bc77597d856656c
#
_entry.id   561b8031cd82c95e1bc77597d856656c
#
_cell.length_a   1.000
_cell.length_b   1.000
_cell.length_c   1.000
_cell.angle_alpha   90.00
_cell.angle_beta   90.00
_cell.angle_gamma   90.00
#
_symmetry.space_group_name_H-M   'P 1'
#
loop_
_entity.id
_entity.type
_entity.pdbx_description
1 polymer ?
#
loop_
_entity_poly.entity_id
_entity_poly.type
_entity_poly.pdbx_seq_one_letter_code
_entity_poly.pdbx_strand_id
1 'polypeptide(L)'
;MNINIYYGGRGIIDDPTIYVINKMQEVLEELRVHVERYNLYDGKTNITTLPQTLKEADGIILATTVEWYGIGGYMQQFLDACWLYGDKEAIAGIYMCPVVMSTTYGEREGKLNLATAWEILGGLPCSGICGYIENTVSLEMNEQYGHIIEKKAENMYRTINQKLASFPASNKVMRQKITIPKSINLTPQETEQLSEYVSDDSYVQRQKEDIQELTSMFRGMLDNSGADGEEEYLSEFKKAFVPQPGFEAIYTIIIEEKKAPMWIAVNGTSVECGYGETEKHDVEMSMNRAAMEDIINGRMTFQRAFMSGVMQRMKGDFRILRILDQAFPFEEKDR
;
A
#
# COMPACT_ATOMS: atom_id res chain seq x y z
N MET A 1 9.81 28.90 -16.94
CA MET A 1 10.33 27.56 -16.55
C MET A 1 9.45 27.05 -15.45
N ASN A 2 8.93 25.83 -15.60
CA ASN A 2 8.07 25.18 -14.62
C ASN A 2 8.78 23.94 -14.06
N ILE A 3 8.89 23.86 -12.74
CA ILE A 3 9.49 22.70 -12.07
C ILE A 3 8.50 22.13 -11.06
N ASN A 4 8.22 20.84 -11.17
CA ASN A 4 7.33 20.14 -10.26
C ASN A 4 8.14 19.32 -9.25
N ILE A 5 7.77 19.39 -7.98
CA ILE A 5 8.35 18.60 -6.88
C ILE A 5 7.37 17.50 -6.51
N TYR A 6 7.78 16.24 -6.64
CA TYR A 6 7.02 15.08 -6.19
C TYR A 6 7.71 14.50 -4.97
N TYR A 7 7.06 14.65 -3.81
CA TYR A 7 7.60 14.18 -2.54
C TYR A 7 6.91 12.87 -2.13
N GLY A 8 7.69 11.79 -2.09
CA GLY A 8 7.24 10.42 -1.80
C GLY A 8 7.54 9.92 -0.39
N GLY A 9 8.01 10.78 0.53
CA GLY A 9 8.11 10.44 1.94
C GLY A 9 6.75 10.42 2.64
N ARG A 10 6.75 10.15 3.95
CA ARG A 10 5.52 10.02 4.76
C ARG A 10 4.99 11.33 5.32
N GLY A 11 5.65 12.46 5.08
CA GLY A 11 5.26 13.75 5.65
C GLY A 11 5.45 13.87 7.15
N ILE A 12 6.40 13.16 7.72
CA ILE A 12 6.77 13.22 9.14
C ILE A 12 7.50 14.55 9.38
N ILE A 13 7.24 15.19 10.51
CA ILE A 13 7.77 16.54 10.86
C ILE A 13 9.30 16.58 10.81
N ASP A 14 9.96 15.50 11.22
CA ASP A 14 11.44 15.42 11.29
C ASP A 14 12.08 14.81 10.03
N ASP A 15 11.38 14.83 8.88
CA ASP A 15 11.93 14.31 7.64
C ASP A 15 12.96 15.29 7.02
N PRO A 16 14.24 14.92 6.95
CA PRO A 16 15.29 15.77 6.39
C PRO A 16 15.06 16.11 4.91
N THR A 17 14.32 15.28 4.18
CA THR A 17 13.98 15.54 2.78
C THR A 17 13.11 16.78 2.63
N ILE A 18 12.20 17.03 3.58
CA ILE A 18 11.32 18.20 3.57
C ILE A 18 12.14 19.48 3.64
N TYR A 19 13.14 19.54 4.54
CA TYR A 19 14.03 20.68 4.63
C TYR A 19 14.79 20.95 3.31
N VAL A 20 15.35 19.88 2.72
CA VAL A 20 16.10 19.98 1.45
C VAL A 20 15.22 20.51 0.33
N ILE A 21 14.00 19.98 0.15
CA ILE A 21 13.12 20.44 -0.94
C ILE A 21 12.57 21.85 -0.69
N ASN A 22 12.31 22.23 0.57
CA ASN A 22 11.92 23.60 0.89
C ASN A 22 13.04 24.60 0.49
N LYS A 23 14.28 24.29 0.86
CA LYS A 23 15.43 25.13 0.51
C LYS A 23 15.69 25.20 -1.00
N MET A 24 15.53 24.07 -1.72
CA MET A 24 15.63 24.05 -3.19
C MET A 24 14.50 24.88 -3.82
N GLN A 25 13.28 24.80 -3.31
CA GLN A 25 12.14 25.57 -3.79
C GLN A 25 12.38 27.06 -3.62
N GLU A 26 12.84 27.53 -2.44
CA GLU A 26 13.20 28.92 -2.19
C GLU A 26 14.18 29.45 -3.25
N VAL A 27 15.27 28.74 -3.50
CA VAL A 27 16.28 29.14 -4.50
C VAL A 27 15.71 29.19 -5.92
N LEU A 28 14.88 28.21 -6.29
CA LEU A 28 14.26 28.19 -7.61
C LEU A 28 13.27 29.34 -7.80
N GLU A 29 12.49 29.67 -6.77
CA GLU A 29 11.55 30.79 -6.79
C GLU A 29 12.29 32.14 -6.87
N GLU A 30 13.42 32.32 -6.18
CA GLU A 30 14.32 33.48 -6.34
C GLU A 30 14.82 33.64 -7.77
N LEU A 31 15.06 32.52 -8.48
CA LEU A 31 15.42 32.48 -9.88
C LEU A 31 14.22 32.66 -10.84
N ARG A 32 13.04 33.01 -10.30
CA ARG A 32 11.77 33.20 -11.02
C ARG A 32 11.29 31.95 -11.77
N VAL A 33 11.55 30.78 -11.21
CA VAL A 33 10.97 29.52 -11.66
C VAL A 33 9.63 29.34 -10.99
N HIS A 34 8.62 28.91 -11.72
CA HIS A 34 7.35 28.48 -11.15
C HIS A 34 7.52 27.08 -10.60
N VAL A 35 7.29 26.90 -9.30
CA VAL A 35 7.45 25.62 -8.62
C VAL A 35 6.11 25.14 -8.08
N GLU A 36 5.71 23.93 -8.46
CA GLU A 36 4.54 23.25 -7.92
C GLU A 36 4.95 22.01 -7.15
N ARG A 37 4.30 21.77 -5.98
CA ARG A 37 4.64 20.65 -5.11
C ARG A 37 3.48 19.71 -4.93
N TYR A 38 3.75 18.41 -5.12
CA TYR A 38 2.82 17.30 -4.95
C TYR A 38 3.32 16.36 -3.86
N ASN A 39 2.55 16.25 -2.76
CA ASN A 39 2.85 15.31 -1.69
C ASN A 39 2.12 13.99 -1.97
N LEU A 40 2.87 12.94 -2.30
CA LEU A 40 2.31 11.65 -2.74
C LEU A 40 1.61 10.89 -1.61
N TYR A 41 1.89 11.22 -0.35
CA TYR A 41 1.22 10.63 0.82
C TYR A 41 -0.14 11.25 1.13
N ASP A 42 -0.48 12.40 0.53
CA ASP A 42 -1.75 13.05 0.77
C ASP A 42 -2.88 12.26 0.10
N GLY A 43 -3.83 11.76 0.90
CA GLY A 43 -4.96 10.97 0.41
C GLY A 43 -5.88 11.71 -0.55
N LYS A 44 -5.76 13.04 -0.69
CA LYS A 44 -6.43 13.85 -1.69
C LYS A 44 -5.74 13.80 -3.05
N THR A 45 -4.47 13.40 -3.09
CA THR A 45 -3.67 13.32 -4.29
C THR A 45 -3.82 11.94 -4.92
N ASN A 46 -4.49 11.85 -6.06
CA ASN A 46 -4.55 10.61 -6.81
C ASN A 46 -3.26 10.42 -7.61
N ILE A 47 -2.37 9.54 -7.13
CA ILE A 47 -1.06 9.30 -7.74
C ILE A 47 -1.18 8.89 -9.21
N THR A 48 -2.25 8.18 -9.60
CA THR A 48 -2.43 7.71 -10.98
C THR A 48 -2.70 8.84 -11.98
N THR A 49 -3.19 9.98 -11.51
CA THR A 49 -3.46 11.16 -12.37
C THR A 49 -2.27 12.12 -12.46
N LEU A 50 -1.32 12.05 -11.52
CA LEU A 50 -0.16 12.94 -11.48
C LEU A 50 0.72 12.93 -12.73
N PRO A 51 0.85 11.83 -13.51
CA PRO A 51 1.58 11.90 -14.79
C PRO A 51 1.08 12.96 -15.77
N GLN A 52 -0.18 13.41 -15.63
CA GLN A 52 -0.71 14.51 -16.45
C GLN A 52 -0.01 15.85 -16.17
N THR A 53 0.43 16.08 -14.92
CA THR A 53 1.11 17.33 -14.53
C THR A 53 2.53 17.45 -15.12
N LEU A 54 3.06 16.34 -15.65
CA LEU A 54 4.35 16.34 -16.34
C LEU A 54 4.33 17.10 -17.67
N LYS A 55 3.19 17.25 -18.32
CA LYS A 55 3.09 17.83 -19.65
C LYS A 55 3.60 19.28 -19.75
N GLU A 56 3.45 20.03 -18.65
CA GLU A 56 3.80 21.45 -18.59
C GLU A 56 5.13 21.70 -17.86
N ALA A 57 5.80 20.63 -17.40
CA ALA A 57 7.04 20.73 -16.65
C ALA A 57 8.27 20.71 -17.52
N ASP A 58 9.17 21.69 -17.35
CA ASP A 58 10.52 21.71 -17.94
C ASP A 58 11.47 20.80 -17.14
N GLY A 59 11.21 20.64 -15.85
CA GLY A 59 11.98 19.80 -14.96
C GLY A 59 11.17 19.30 -13.77
N ILE A 60 11.67 18.26 -13.14
CA ILE A 60 11.05 17.71 -11.92
C ILE A 60 12.08 17.40 -10.84
N ILE A 61 11.63 17.43 -9.60
CA ILE A 61 12.38 16.94 -8.45
C ILE A 61 11.62 15.71 -7.92
N LEU A 62 12.28 14.56 -7.94
CA LEU A 62 11.78 13.36 -7.25
C LEU A 62 12.46 13.27 -5.90
N ALA A 63 11.69 13.53 -4.84
CA ALA A 63 12.21 13.64 -3.48
C ALA A 63 11.62 12.55 -2.58
N THR A 64 12.47 11.84 -1.86
CA THR A 64 12.03 10.80 -0.93
C THR A 64 13.03 10.59 0.19
N THR A 65 12.56 10.04 1.29
CA THR A 65 13.39 9.52 2.37
C THR A 65 13.48 8.01 2.21
N VAL A 66 14.67 7.45 2.46
CA VAL A 66 14.84 6.00 2.36
C VAL A 66 13.98 5.29 3.38
N GLU A 67 13.15 4.39 2.90
CA GLU A 67 12.32 3.50 3.70
C GLU A 67 12.49 2.07 3.22
N TRP A 68 12.60 1.12 4.15
CA TRP A 68 12.74 -0.29 3.82
C TRP A 68 13.82 -0.57 2.77
N TYR A 69 14.97 0.10 2.88
CA TYR A 69 16.11 -0.02 1.95
C TYR A 69 15.87 0.51 0.54
N GLY A 70 14.81 1.30 0.31
CA GLY A 70 14.44 1.79 -1.00
C GLY A 70 13.79 3.16 -1.00
N ILE A 71 13.27 3.54 -2.16
CA ILE A 71 12.66 4.86 -2.41
C ILE A 71 11.24 5.02 -1.85
N GLY A 72 10.73 4.02 -1.12
CA GLY A 72 9.39 4.04 -0.55
C GLY A 72 8.26 3.70 -1.53
N GLY A 73 7.13 3.25 -0.98
CA GLY A 73 5.99 2.77 -1.77
C GLY A 73 5.31 3.86 -2.59
N TYR A 74 5.13 5.07 -2.04
CA TYR A 74 4.49 6.19 -2.75
C TYR A 74 5.28 6.61 -3.99
N MET A 75 6.61 6.69 -3.88
CA MET A 75 7.46 7.04 -5.01
C MET A 75 7.46 5.95 -6.08
N GLN A 76 7.43 4.67 -5.69
CA GLN A 76 7.30 3.56 -6.64
C GLN A 76 5.96 3.61 -7.37
N GLN A 77 4.85 3.85 -6.67
CA GLN A 77 3.53 4.02 -7.29
C GLN A 77 3.51 5.18 -8.30
N PHE A 78 4.19 6.29 -8.00
CA PHE A 78 4.29 7.40 -8.94
C PHE A 78 5.09 7.02 -10.19
N LEU A 79 6.21 6.31 -10.04
CA LEU A 79 7.00 5.83 -11.18
C LEU A 79 6.21 4.81 -12.02
N ASP A 80 5.46 3.92 -11.39
CA ASP A 80 4.56 2.98 -12.08
C ASP A 80 3.45 3.73 -12.83
N ALA A 81 2.86 4.75 -12.21
CA ALA A 81 1.87 5.60 -12.86
C ALA A 81 2.46 6.33 -14.08
N CYS A 82 3.69 6.86 -13.97
CA CYS A 82 4.41 7.46 -15.11
C CYS A 82 4.67 6.44 -16.23
N TRP A 83 4.98 5.19 -15.87
CA TRP A 83 5.16 4.12 -16.84
C TRP A 83 3.90 3.78 -17.60
N LEU A 84 2.78 3.67 -16.89
CA LEU A 84 1.48 3.24 -17.45
C LEU A 84 0.77 4.38 -18.17
N TYR A 85 0.77 5.59 -17.60
CA TYR A 85 -0.09 6.70 -18.02
C TYR A 85 0.68 7.96 -18.46
N GLY A 86 2.00 7.99 -18.26
CA GLY A 86 2.81 9.15 -18.63
C GLY A 86 2.95 9.33 -20.12
N ASP A 87 2.89 10.60 -20.56
CA ASP A 87 3.19 10.98 -21.94
C ASP A 87 4.71 10.81 -22.19
N LYS A 88 5.06 9.82 -23.00
CA LYS A 88 6.46 9.45 -23.25
C LYS A 88 7.24 10.49 -24.05
N GLU A 89 6.55 11.28 -24.87
CA GLU A 89 7.18 12.37 -25.63
C GLU A 89 7.49 13.54 -24.71
N ALA A 90 6.56 13.90 -23.82
CA ALA A 90 6.78 14.92 -22.82
C ALA A 90 7.91 14.51 -21.86
N ILE A 91 7.89 13.28 -21.30
CA ILE A 91 8.92 12.77 -20.39
C ILE A 91 10.32 12.82 -21.02
N ALA A 92 10.44 12.58 -22.33
CA ALA A 92 11.74 12.57 -23.02
C ALA A 92 12.46 13.93 -23.00
N GLY A 93 11.72 15.03 -22.79
CA GLY A 93 12.27 16.38 -22.66
C GLY A 93 12.50 16.87 -21.23
N ILE A 94 12.01 16.13 -20.22
CA ILE A 94 11.99 16.58 -18.83
C ILE A 94 13.28 16.19 -18.10
N TYR A 95 13.90 17.19 -17.47
CA TYR A 95 15.04 16.99 -16.59
C TYR A 95 14.60 16.62 -15.19
N MET A 96 15.19 15.58 -14.60
CA MET A 96 14.84 15.12 -13.25
C MET A 96 16.02 15.20 -12.29
N CYS A 97 15.81 15.86 -11.16
CA CYS A 97 16.77 15.95 -10.06
C CYS A 97 16.32 15.02 -8.93
N PRO A 98 17.02 13.91 -8.65
CA PRO A 98 16.72 13.05 -7.52
C PRO A 98 17.21 13.68 -6.21
N VAL A 99 16.34 13.68 -5.18
CA VAL A 99 16.65 14.10 -3.81
C VAL A 99 16.32 12.98 -2.86
N VAL A 100 17.33 12.36 -2.28
CA VAL A 100 17.14 11.18 -1.42
C VAL A 100 17.90 11.37 -0.12
N MET A 101 17.17 11.50 0.96
CA MET A 101 17.74 11.58 2.30
C MET A 101 17.52 10.26 3.06
N SER A 102 18.37 10.03 4.06
CA SER A 102 18.28 8.85 4.92
C SER A 102 18.61 9.22 6.34
N THR A 103 17.88 8.65 7.29
CA THR A 103 18.21 8.67 8.72
C THR A 103 18.94 7.38 9.16
N THR A 104 19.10 6.43 8.25
CA THR A 104 19.75 5.14 8.48
C THR A 104 20.85 4.87 7.45
N TYR A 105 20.50 4.45 6.24
CA TYR A 105 21.43 4.15 5.13
C TYR A 105 20.67 3.96 3.82
N GLY A 106 21.37 3.84 2.69
CA GLY A 106 20.79 3.53 1.37
C GLY A 106 20.43 4.74 0.53
N GLU A 107 20.82 5.95 0.95
CA GLU A 107 20.53 7.19 0.22
C GLU A 107 21.18 7.25 -1.18
N ARG A 108 22.35 6.61 -1.32
CA ARG A 108 23.06 6.57 -2.62
C ARG A 108 22.38 5.65 -3.60
N GLU A 109 21.98 4.46 -3.13
CA GLU A 109 21.22 3.48 -3.89
C GLU A 109 19.86 4.04 -4.29
N GLY A 110 19.17 4.69 -3.36
CA GLY A 110 17.88 5.35 -3.63
C GLY A 110 18.00 6.42 -4.71
N LYS A 111 19.04 7.28 -4.65
CA LYS A 111 19.31 8.28 -5.69
C LYS A 111 19.60 7.64 -7.05
N LEU A 112 20.39 6.58 -7.08
CA LEU A 112 20.69 5.84 -8.30
C LEU A 112 19.43 5.19 -8.88
N ASN A 113 18.60 4.60 -8.04
CA ASN A 113 17.33 3.98 -8.43
C ASN A 113 16.40 4.99 -9.10
N LEU A 114 16.24 6.19 -8.53
CA LEU A 114 15.42 7.24 -9.14
C LEU A 114 15.98 7.69 -10.49
N ALA A 115 17.30 7.91 -10.58
CA ALA A 115 17.93 8.31 -11.82
C ALA A 115 17.77 7.24 -12.91
N THR A 116 18.00 5.96 -12.56
CA THR A 116 17.84 4.83 -13.47
C THR A 116 16.39 4.67 -13.93
N ALA A 117 15.43 4.75 -13.01
CA ALA A 117 14.01 4.66 -13.33
C ALA A 117 13.58 5.78 -14.31
N TRP A 118 14.04 7.01 -14.06
CA TRP A 118 13.73 8.13 -14.95
C TRP A 118 14.33 7.98 -16.35
N GLU A 119 15.56 7.48 -16.45
CA GLU A 119 16.18 7.15 -17.74
C GLU A 119 15.43 6.03 -18.48
N ILE A 120 14.95 5.00 -17.76
CA ILE A 120 14.13 3.93 -18.34
C ILE A 120 12.78 4.49 -18.86
N LEU A 121 12.18 5.44 -18.14
CA LEU A 121 10.99 6.16 -18.61
C LEU A 121 11.28 7.03 -19.85
N GLY A 122 12.54 7.34 -20.10
CA GLY A 122 13.03 8.09 -21.26
C GLY A 122 13.44 9.52 -20.96
N GLY A 123 13.34 9.97 -19.70
CA GLY A 123 13.68 11.31 -19.28
C GLY A 123 15.18 11.57 -19.14
N LEU A 124 15.54 12.78 -18.73
CA LEU A 124 16.90 13.28 -18.63
C LEU A 124 17.30 13.44 -17.15
N PRO A 125 18.19 12.64 -16.57
CA PRO A 125 18.60 12.82 -15.19
C PRO A 125 19.57 13.99 -15.02
N CYS A 126 19.39 14.79 -13.96
CA CYS A 126 20.32 15.80 -13.48
C CYS A 126 21.14 15.26 -12.31
N SER A 127 22.17 16.03 -11.94
CA SER A 127 22.92 15.80 -10.72
C SER A 127 22.03 16.05 -9.48
N GLY A 128 21.72 14.99 -8.74
CA GLY A 128 20.86 15.06 -7.57
C GLY A 128 21.59 15.24 -6.24
N ILE A 129 20.80 15.24 -5.16
CA ILE A 129 21.25 15.29 -3.76
C ILE A 129 20.99 13.93 -3.13
N CYS A 130 21.93 13.45 -2.32
CA CYS A 130 21.67 12.38 -1.36
C CYS A 130 22.52 12.59 -0.12
N GLY A 131 21.99 12.28 1.04
CA GLY A 131 22.69 12.44 2.29
C GLY A 131 22.10 11.63 3.44
N TYR A 132 22.99 11.18 4.31
CA TYR A 132 22.62 10.63 5.60
C TYR A 132 22.57 11.75 6.63
N ILE A 133 21.47 11.86 7.35
CA ILE A 133 21.24 12.87 8.39
C ILE A 133 20.58 12.17 9.58
N GLU A 134 21.30 12.10 10.67
CA GLU A 134 20.80 11.50 11.91
C GLU A 134 19.78 12.40 12.62
N ASN A 135 19.97 13.72 12.52
CA ASN A 135 19.14 14.71 13.20
C ASN A 135 18.90 15.91 12.26
N THR A 136 17.63 16.22 12.01
CA THR A 136 17.21 17.31 11.14
C THR A 136 17.68 18.68 11.65
N VAL A 137 17.73 18.89 12.97
CA VAL A 137 18.24 20.14 13.56
C VAL A 137 19.70 20.38 13.17
N SER A 138 20.53 19.33 13.12
CA SER A 138 21.94 19.47 12.70
C SER A 138 22.07 19.81 11.22
N LEU A 139 21.14 19.38 10.38
CA LEU A 139 21.06 19.75 8.96
C LEU A 139 20.70 21.23 8.81
N GLU A 140 19.72 21.72 9.56
CA GLU A 140 19.24 23.09 9.49
C GLU A 140 20.27 24.12 10.00
N MET A 141 21.00 23.76 11.07
CA MET A 141 21.99 24.66 11.68
C MET A 141 23.32 24.71 10.94
N ASN A 142 23.57 23.83 9.99
CA ASN A 142 24.82 23.77 9.27
C ASN A 142 24.76 24.54 7.95
N GLU A 143 25.33 25.77 7.96
CA GLU A 143 25.36 26.63 6.77
C GLU A 143 26.01 25.96 5.53
N GLN A 144 26.99 25.06 5.73
CA GLN A 144 27.64 24.37 4.61
C GLN A 144 26.64 23.45 3.88
N TYR A 145 25.73 22.81 4.60
CA TYR A 145 24.68 22.00 3.98
C TYR A 145 23.69 22.88 3.21
N GLY A 146 23.33 24.04 3.76
CA GLY A 146 22.53 25.04 3.05
C GLY A 146 23.16 25.41 1.69
N HIS A 147 24.43 25.79 1.70
CA HIS A 147 25.16 26.14 0.46
C HIS A 147 25.27 24.97 -0.56
N ILE A 148 25.39 23.73 -0.08
CA ILE A 148 25.38 22.56 -0.99
C ILE A 148 24.02 22.44 -1.67
N ILE A 149 22.92 22.60 -0.93
CA ILE A 149 21.56 22.52 -1.47
C ILE A 149 21.31 23.65 -2.47
N GLU A 150 21.68 24.88 -2.13
CA GLU A 150 21.57 26.07 -3.00
C GLU A 150 22.30 25.87 -4.32
N LYS A 151 23.57 25.47 -4.28
CA LYS A 151 24.35 25.17 -5.50
C LYS A 151 23.72 24.06 -6.35
N LYS A 152 23.09 23.09 -5.75
CA LYS A 152 22.41 22.00 -6.48
C LYS A 152 21.14 22.50 -7.18
N ALA A 153 20.36 23.35 -6.52
CA ALA A 153 19.20 23.99 -7.13
C ALA A 153 19.59 24.88 -8.31
N GLU A 154 20.62 25.72 -8.12
CA GLU A 154 21.17 26.55 -9.21
C GLU A 154 21.68 25.70 -10.38
N ASN A 155 22.41 24.62 -10.11
CA ASN A 155 22.90 23.72 -11.15
C ASN A 155 21.79 23.05 -11.93
N MET A 156 20.71 22.65 -11.24
CA MET A 156 19.50 22.14 -11.90
C MET A 156 18.91 23.19 -12.84
N TYR A 157 18.71 24.42 -12.34
CA TYR A 157 18.22 25.53 -13.15
C TYR A 157 19.09 25.76 -14.40
N ARG A 158 20.43 25.81 -14.25
CA ARG A 158 21.38 26.00 -15.37
C ARG A 158 21.27 24.85 -16.36
N THR A 159 21.20 23.61 -15.89
CA THR A 159 21.09 22.41 -16.73
C THR A 159 19.85 22.46 -17.62
N ILE A 160 18.72 22.83 -17.06
CA ILE A 160 17.44 22.94 -17.78
C ILE A 160 17.48 24.14 -18.73
N ASN A 161 17.90 25.31 -18.27
CA ASN A 161 17.90 26.55 -19.04
C ASN A 161 18.82 26.47 -20.26
N GLN A 162 19.98 25.80 -20.11
CA GLN A 162 20.95 25.60 -21.17
C GLN A 162 20.67 24.35 -22.01
N LYS A 163 19.69 23.56 -21.68
CA LYS A 163 19.35 22.27 -22.31
C LYS A 163 20.60 21.39 -22.47
N LEU A 164 21.36 21.27 -21.37
CA LEU A 164 22.62 20.52 -21.39
C LEU A 164 22.36 19.05 -21.71
N ALA A 165 23.02 18.57 -22.76
CA ALA A 165 22.95 17.16 -23.11
C ALA A 165 23.91 16.33 -22.23
N SER A 166 23.48 15.11 -21.88
CA SER A 166 24.31 14.10 -21.25
C SER A 166 24.74 13.04 -22.27
N PHE A 167 25.82 12.31 -21.96
CA PHE A 167 26.15 11.12 -22.74
C PHE A 167 24.98 10.11 -22.69
N PRO A 168 24.74 9.33 -23.78
CA PRO A 168 23.71 8.34 -23.80
C PRO A 168 23.95 7.25 -22.73
N ALA A 169 22.98 6.96 -21.91
CA ALA A 169 23.03 5.90 -20.91
C ALA A 169 22.50 4.57 -21.49
N SER A 170 23.09 3.44 -21.07
CA SER A 170 22.63 2.11 -21.45
C SER A 170 21.17 1.83 -21.06
N ASN A 171 20.67 2.53 -20.02
CA ASN A 171 19.29 2.44 -19.57
C ASN A 171 18.27 2.82 -20.65
N LYS A 172 18.60 3.76 -21.54
CA LYS A 172 17.76 4.11 -22.69
C LYS A 172 17.57 2.95 -23.67
N VAL A 173 18.54 2.04 -23.77
CA VAL A 173 18.44 0.84 -24.61
C VAL A 173 17.53 -0.22 -23.96
N MET A 174 17.47 -0.27 -22.64
CA MET A 174 16.60 -1.18 -21.90
C MET A 174 15.12 -0.89 -22.17
N ARG A 175 14.73 0.37 -22.32
CA ARG A 175 13.36 0.77 -22.70
C ARG A 175 12.86 0.05 -23.97
N GLN A 176 13.73 -0.17 -24.94
CA GLN A 176 13.38 -0.84 -26.19
C GLN A 176 13.23 -2.35 -26.02
N LYS A 177 13.89 -2.93 -25.02
CA LYS A 177 13.88 -4.38 -24.75
C LYS A 177 12.77 -4.80 -23.79
N ILE A 178 12.30 -3.90 -22.93
CA ILE A 178 11.16 -4.17 -22.07
C ILE A 178 9.92 -4.13 -22.94
N THR A 179 9.32 -5.30 -23.17
CA THR A 179 8.03 -5.41 -23.86
C THR A 179 6.99 -4.69 -22.98
N ILE A 180 6.68 -3.46 -23.34
CA ILE A 180 5.59 -2.73 -22.73
C ILE A 180 4.34 -3.54 -23.03
N PRO A 181 3.55 -4.00 -22.04
CA PRO A 181 2.20 -4.46 -22.33
C PRO A 181 1.59 -3.35 -23.15
N LYS A 182 1.10 -3.67 -24.38
CA LYS A 182 0.49 -2.69 -25.25
C LYS A 182 -0.44 -1.87 -24.38
N SER A 183 -0.15 -0.56 -24.25
CA SER A 183 -1.10 0.36 -23.64
C SER A 183 -2.43 -0.02 -24.26
N ILE A 184 -3.40 -0.34 -23.44
CA ILE A 184 -4.77 -0.53 -23.91
C ILE A 184 -5.01 0.73 -24.71
N ASN A 185 -5.07 0.62 -26.05
CA ASN A 185 -5.37 1.75 -26.90
C ASN A 185 -6.84 2.08 -26.63
N LEU A 186 -7.05 2.82 -25.54
CA LEU A 186 -8.33 3.37 -25.20
C LEU A 186 -8.70 4.35 -26.33
N THR A 187 -9.87 4.18 -26.89
CA THR A 187 -10.42 5.17 -27.80
C THR A 187 -10.55 6.51 -27.05
N PRO A 188 -10.57 7.66 -27.74
CA PRO A 188 -10.78 8.95 -27.08
C PRO A 188 -12.00 8.96 -26.15
N GLN A 189 -13.07 8.23 -26.51
CA GLN A 189 -14.27 8.07 -25.68
C GLN A 189 -14.02 7.25 -24.42
N GLU A 190 -13.23 6.16 -24.49
CA GLU A 190 -12.85 5.37 -23.32
C GLU A 190 -11.89 6.14 -22.39
N THR A 191 -11.02 6.99 -22.96
CA THR A 191 -10.13 7.87 -22.18
C THR A 191 -10.94 8.95 -21.47
N GLU A 192 -11.96 9.52 -22.12
CA GLU A 192 -12.85 10.50 -21.54
C GLU A 192 -13.73 9.89 -20.45
N GLN A 193 -14.28 8.70 -20.68
CA GLN A 193 -15.02 7.93 -19.67
C GLN A 193 -14.11 7.56 -18.48
N LEU A 194 -12.87 7.12 -18.72
CA LEU A 194 -11.93 6.79 -17.63
C LEU A 194 -11.56 8.03 -16.81
N SER A 195 -11.40 9.20 -17.45
CA SER A 195 -11.14 10.46 -16.76
C SER A 195 -12.35 10.95 -15.95
N GLU A 196 -13.56 10.70 -16.45
CA GLU A 196 -14.82 11.00 -15.76
C GLU A 196 -15.01 10.05 -14.55
N TYR A 197 -14.71 8.76 -14.71
CA TYR A 197 -14.74 7.78 -13.63
C TYR A 197 -13.71 8.05 -12.52
N VAL A 198 -12.53 8.57 -12.86
CA VAL A 198 -11.45 8.87 -11.89
C VAL A 198 -11.69 10.21 -11.18
N SER A 199 -12.43 11.13 -11.79
CA SER A 199 -12.71 12.46 -11.23
C SER A 199 -14.01 12.56 -10.42
N ASP A 200 -14.86 11.55 -10.46
CA ASP A 200 -16.17 11.57 -9.80
C ASP A 200 -16.19 10.67 -8.54
N ASP A 201 -15.95 11.28 -7.38
CA ASP A 201 -16.11 10.64 -6.07
C ASP A 201 -17.50 10.01 -5.87
N SER A 202 -18.53 10.55 -6.55
CA SER A 202 -19.91 10.02 -6.51
C SER A 202 -20.04 8.69 -7.25
N TYR A 203 -19.22 8.46 -8.28
CA TYR A 203 -19.22 7.21 -9.03
C TYR A 203 -18.57 6.07 -8.20
N VAL A 204 -17.49 6.35 -7.51
CA VAL A 204 -16.85 5.38 -6.61
C VAL A 204 -17.79 5.00 -5.46
N GLN A 205 -18.58 5.94 -4.96
CA GLN A 205 -19.62 5.64 -3.97
C GLN A 205 -20.75 4.80 -4.55
N ARG A 206 -21.26 5.12 -5.73
CA ARG A 206 -22.29 4.30 -6.41
C ARG A 206 -21.80 2.90 -6.72
N GLN A 207 -20.57 2.74 -7.20
CA GLN A 207 -19.98 1.39 -7.37
C GLN A 207 -19.87 0.62 -6.07
N LYS A 208 -19.52 1.28 -4.97
CA LYS A 208 -19.54 0.62 -3.65
C LYS A 208 -20.96 0.22 -3.24
N GLU A 209 -21.94 1.07 -3.49
CA GLU A 209 -23.35 0.79 -3.22
C GLU A 209 -23.87 -0.36 -4.11
N ASP A 210 -23.56 -0.35 -5.42
CA ASP A 210 -23.92 -1.41 -6.37
C ASP A 210 -23.25 -2.76 -6.01
N ILE A 211 -21.98 -2.73 -5.58
CA ILE A 211 -21.26 -3.92 -5.10
C ILE A 211 -21.89 -4.43 -3.79
N GLN A 212 -22.27 -3.53 -2.89
CA GLN A 212 -22.99 -3.91 -1.67
C GLN A 212 -24.37 -4.48 -1.97
N GLU A 213 -25.10 -3.90 -2.92
CA GLU A 213 -26.42 -4.38 -3.34
C GLU A 213 -26.33 -5.74 -4.05
N LEU A 214 -25.37 -5.92 -4.97
CA LEU A 214 -25.06 -7.22 -5.58
C LEU A 214 -24.61 -8.26 -4.55
N THR A 215 -23.79 -7.87 -3.58
CA THR A 215 -23.36 -8.76 -2.51
C THR A 215 -24.53 -9.16 -1.61
N SER A 216 -25.46 -8.23 -1.34
CA SER A 216 -26.68 -8.51 -0.58
C SER A 216 -27.67 -9.40 -1.36
N MET A 217 -27.79 -9.18 -2.69
CA MET A 217 -28.57 -10.06 -3.56
C MET A 217 -27.99 -11.47 -3.67
N PHE A 218 -26.67 -11.61 -3.81
CA PHE A 218 -26.00 -12.90 -3.79
C PHE A 218 -26.12 -13.61 -2.44
N ARG A 219 -26.01 -12.86 -1.33
CA ARG A 219 -26.31 -13.40 0.01
C ARG A 219 -27.76 -13.90 0.12
N GLY A 220 -28.72 -13.09 -0.35
CA GLY A 220 -30.13 -13.50 -0.35
C GLY A 220 -30.43 -14.70 -1.24
N MET A 221 -29.68 -14.92 -2.33
CA MET A 221 -29.79 -16.12 -3.17
C MET A 221 -29.13 -17.34 -2.54
N LEU A 222 -28.02 -17.17 -1.81
CA LEU A 222 -27.35 -18.23 -1.05
C LEU A 222 -28.16 -18.63 0.19
N ASP A 223 -28.82 -17.71 0.88
CA ASP A 223 -29.71 -17.99 2.00
C ASP A 223 -30.99 -18.71 1.57
N ASN A 224 -31.41 -18.61 0.29
CA ASN A 224 -32.55 -19.34 -0.26
C ASN A 224 -32.22 -20.74 -0.81
N SER A 225 -30.95 -21.14 -0.90
CA SER A 225 -30.55 -22.50 -1.24
C SER A 225 -30.34 -23.35 0.04
N GLY A 226 -31.38 -23.53 0.76
CA GLY A 226 -31.62 -24.13 2.02
C GLY A 226 -30.78 -25.30 2.46
N ALA A 227 -30.36 -25.23 3.71
CA ALA A 227 -30.46 -26.30 4.68
C ALA A 227 -30.24 -25.68 6.06
N ASP A 228 -31.11 -25.95 6.98
CA ASP A 228 -31.18 -25.64 8.39
C ASP A 228 -29.92 -24.99 9.00
N GLY A 229 -30.05 -23.69 9.33
CA GLY A 229 -29.03 -22.91 10.00
C GLY A 229 -28.61 -23.39 11.40
N GLU A 230 -29.09 -24.54 11.85
CA GLU A 230 -28.78 -25.14 13.14
C GLU A 230 -27.57 -26.11 13.09
N GLU A 231 -27.12 -26.56 11.93
CA GLU A 231 -25.96 -27.46 11.79
C GLU A 231 -24.76 -26.86 11.05
N GLU A 232 -24.84 -25.59 10.63
CA GLU A 232 -23.77 -24.92 9.95
C GLU A 232 -22.49 -24.92 10.81
N TYR A 233 -21.36 -25.32 10.19
CA TYR A 233 -20.04 -25.49 10.81
C TYR A 233 -19.84 -26.71 11.71
N LEU A 234 -20.86 -27.27 12.35
CA LEU A 234 -20.70 -28.41 13.28
C LEU A 234 -20.08 -29.62 12.60
N SER A 235 -20.48 -29.89 11.36
CA SER A 235 -19.93 -31.00 10.58
C SER A 235 -18.45 -30.83 10.25
N GLU A 236 -17.99 -29.59 10.01
CA GLU A 236 -16.61 -29.28 9.69
C GLU A 236 -15.71 -29.46 10.93
N PHE A 237 -16.17 -29.00 12.11
CA PHE A 237 -15.45 -29.23 13.35
C PHE A 237 -15.35 -30.70 13.71
N LYS A 238 -16.41 -31.50 13.55
CA LYS A 238 -16.39 -32.95 13.79
C LYS A 238 -15.40 -33.67 12.86
N LYS A 239 -15.29 -33.23 11.59
CA LYS A 239 -14.37 -33.82 10.59
C LYS A 239 -12.93 -33.43 10.83
N ALA A 240 -12.66 -32.19 11.25
CA ALA A 240 -11.32 -31.68 11.43
C ALA A 240 -10.69 -32.04 12.79
N PHE A 241 -11.46 -32.67 13.68
CA PHE A 241 -11.02 -32.94 15.04
C PHE A 241 -9.83 -33.92 15.10
N VAL A 242 -8.78 -33.47 15.77
CA VAL A 242 -7.59 -34.27 16.12
C VAL A 242 -7.55 -34.47 17.63
N PRO A 243 -7.55 -35.72 18.13
CA PRO A 243 -7.55 -36.01 19.55
C PRO A 243 -6.38 -35.34 20.31
N GLN A 244 -6.69 -34.77 21.49
CA GLN A 244 -5.69 -34.12 22.37
C GLN A 244 -5.69 -34.84 23.73
N PRO A 245 -4.94 -35.95 23.90
CA PRO A 245 -5.00 -36.76 25.11
C PRO A 245 -4.64 -35.95 26.38
N GLY A 246 -5.49 -36.03 27.39
CA GLY A 246 -5.29 -35.34 28.68
C GLY A 246 -5.68 -33.87 28.70
N PHE A 247 -6.36 -33.39 27.64
CA PHE A 247 -6.86 -32.03 27.58
C PHE A 247 -8.39 -31.99 27.56
N GLU A 248 -8.96 -31.15 28.41
CA GLU A 248 -10.39 -30.91 28.50
C GLU A 248 -10.66 -29.41 28.51
N ALA A 249 -11.52 -28.93 27.62
CA ALA A 249 -11.96 -27.53 27.57
C ALA A 249 -13.26 -27.34 26.82
N ILE A 250 -14.02 -26.35 27.24
CA ILE A 250 -15.27 -25.91 26.60
C ILE A 250 -15.07 -24.51 26.01
N TYR A 251 -15.27 -24.40 24.72
CA TYR A 251 -15.17 -23.16 23.96
C TYR A 251 -16.59 -22.70 23.60
N THR A 252 -16.86 -21.41 23.75
CA THR A 252 -18.07 -20.75 23.24
C THR A 252 -17.68 -19.73 22.18
N ILE A 253 -18.24 -19.88 20.99
CA ILE A 253 -17.99 -19.03 19.83
C ILE A 253 -19.28 -18.27 19.51
N ILE A 254 -19.24 -16.95 19.68
CA ILE A 254 -20.34 -16.05 19.35
C ILE A 254 -20.09 -15.53 17.95
N ILE A 255 -20.92 -15.93 17.01
CA ILE A 255 -20.89 -15.43 15.63
C ILE A 255 -21.95 -14.34 15.53
N GLU A 256 -21.54 -13.10 15.22
CA GLU A 256 -22.39 -11.90 15.33
C GLU A 256 -23.70 -12.00 14.55
N GLU A 257 -23.68 -12.70 13.42
CA GLU A 257 -24.84 -12.85 12.55
C GLU A 257 -25.73 -14.05 12.91
N LYS A 258 -25.37 -14.82 13.95
CA LYS A 258 -26.19 -15.98 14.43
C LYS A 258 -26.91 -15.68 15.75
N LYS A 259 -28.11 -16.23 15.86
CA LYS A 259 -28.96 -16.02 17.04
C LYS A 259 -28.47 -16.77 18.28
N ALA A 260 -27.81 -17.91 18.10
CA ALA A 260 -27.32 -18.76 19.18
C ALA A 260 -25.80 -18.94 19.09
N PRO A 261 -25.07 -18.87 20.23
CA PRO A 261 -23.66 -19.17 20.27
C PRO A 261 -23.38 -20.63 19.92
N MET A 262 -22.26 -20.91 19.28
CA MET A 262 -21.78 -22.28 19.08
C MET A 262 -20.86 -22.67 20.22
N TRP A 263 -21.04 -23.86 20.75
CA TRP A 263 -20.17 -24.43 21.77
C TRP A 263 -19.43 -25.67 21.24
N ILE A 264 -18.21 -25.86 21.72
CA ILE A 264 -17.33 -26.98 21.39
C ILE A 264 -16.73 -27.49 22.70
N ALA A 265 -17.02 -28.72 23.05
CA ALA A 265 -16.46 -29.41 24.21
C ALA A 265 -15.41 -30.43 23.71
N VAL A 266 -14.16 -30.21 24.01
CA VAL A 266 -13.07 -31.14 23.75
C VAL A 266 -12.83 -31.95 25.03
N ASN A 267 -12.90 -33.29 24.95
CA ASN A 267 -12.68 -34.18 26.06
C ASN A 267 -11.69 -35.27 25.64
N GLY A 268 -10.40 -34.89 25.66
CA GLY A 268 -9.30 -35.77 25.32
C GLY A 268 -9.38 -36.37 23.92
N THR A 269 -10.12 -37.47 23.78
CA THR A 269 -10.24 -38.22 22.53
C THR A 269 -11.58 -38.00 21.81
N SER A 270 -12.48 -37.24 22.38
CA SER A 270 -13.81 -36.97 21.81
C SER A 270 -14.08 -35.47 21.72
N VAL A 271 -14.92 -35.09 20.78
CA VAL A 271 -15.44 -33.73 20.64
C VAL A 271 -16.96 -33.77 20.54
N GLU A 272 -17.58 -32.89 21.28
CA GLU A 272 -19.00 -32.58 21.16
C GLU A 272 -19.16 -31.11 20.79
N CYS A 273 -20.06 -30.80 19.88
CA CYS A 273 -20.33 -29.43 19.49
C CYS A 273 -21.80 -29.26 19.13
N GLY A 274 -22.31 -28.06 19.39
CA GLY A 274 -23.71 -27.71 19.15
C GLY A 274 -23.95 -26.21 19.21
N TYR A 275 -25.19 -25.81 18.98
CA TYR A 275 -25.63 -24.43 19.16
C TYR A 275 -26.49 -24.32 20.43
N GLY A 276 -26.35 -23.22 21.16
CA GLY A 276 -27.08 -22.94 22.38
C GLY A 276 -26.18 -22.34 23.48
N GLU A 277 -26.80 -21.93 24.56
CA GLU A 277 -26.09 -21.42 25.74
C GLU A 277 -25.50 -22.57 26.56
N THR A 278 -24.25 -22.42 27.00
CA THR A 278 -23.60 -23.35 27.92
C THR A 278 -23.38 -22.69 29.28
N GLU A 279 -23.66 -23.43 30.36
CA GLU A 279 -23.47 -22.92 31.72
C GLU A 279 -21.99 -22.75 32.10
N LYS A 280 -21.07 -23.44 31.42
CA LYS A 280 -19.62 -23.41 31.67
C LYS A 280 -18.89 -23.26 30.36
N HIS A 281 -17.91 -22.34 30.33
CA HIS A 281 -16.96 -22.18 29.25
C HIS A 281 -15.58 -21.80 29.81
N ASP A 282 -14.53 -22.35 29.24
CA ASP A 282 -13.14 -22.01 29.57
C ASP A 282 -12.66 -20.83 28.72
N VAL A 283 -13.18 -20.76 27.49
CA VAL A 283 -12.91 -19.65 26.55
C VAL A 283 -14.19 -19.23 25.85
N GLU A 284 -14.48 -17.94 25.90
CA GLU A 284 -15.54 -17.29 25.12
C GLU A 284 -14.91 -16.34 24.10
N MET A 285 -15.29 -16.47 22.85
CA MET A 285 -14.78 -15.64 21.77
C MET A 285 -15.90 -15.14 20.86
N SER A 286 -15.73 -13.93 20.30
CA SER A 286 -16.70 -13.31 19.40
C SER A 286 -16.01 -12.90 18.09
N MET A 287 -16.64 -13.25 16.96
CA MET A 287 -16.16 -12.91 15.63
C MET A 287 -17.34 -12.83 14.64
N ASN A 288 -17.10 -12.19 13.49
CA ASN A 288 -18.08 -12.16 12.41
C ASN A 288 -18.06 -13.47 11.59
N ARG A 289 -19.08 -13.66 10.76
CA ARG A 289 -19.22 -14.84 9.90
C ARG A 289 -18.04 -15.02 8.94
N ALA A 290 -17.54 -13.94 8.34
CA ALA A 290 -16.44 -13.99 7.40
C ALA A 290 -15.15 -14.54 8.04
N ALA A 291 -14.85 -14.15 9.28
CA ALA A 291 -13.72 -14.69 10.03
C ALA A 291 -13.86 -16.18 10.32
N MET A 292 -15.06 -16.62 10.67
CA MET A 292 -15.36 -18.03 10.91
C MET A 292 -15.19 -18.87 9.63
N GLU A 293 -15.66 -18.37 8.50
CA GLU A 293 -15.48 -19.00 7.19
C GLU A 293 -14.00 -19.09 6.77
N ASP A 294 -13.21 -18.04 7.02
CA ASP A 294 -11.77 -18.06 6.75
C ASP A 294 -11.02 -19.07 7.62
N ILE A 295 -11.45 -19.27 8.87
CA ILE A 295 -10.88 -20.29 9.76
C ILE A 295 -11.21 -21.69 9.24
N ILE A 296 -12.47 -21.97 8.93
CA ILE A 296 -12.92 -23.30 8.46
C ILE A 296 -12.33 -23.66 7.10
N ASN A 297 -12.08 -22.65 6.26
CA ASN A 297 -11.41 -22.86 4.96
C ASN A 297 -9.87 -22.91 5.06
N GLY A 298 -9.29 -22.92 6.26
CA GLY A 298 -7.86 -23.02 6.47
C GLY A 298 -7.04 -21.76 6.14
N ARG A 299 -7.69 -20.64 5.83
CA ARG A 299 -7.01 -19.38 5.48
C ARG A 299 -6.48 -18.64 6.71
N MET A 300 -7.06 -18.90 7.88
CA MET A 300 -6.73 -18.24 9.14
C MET A 300 -6.84 -19.23 10.31
N THR A 301 -6.02 -19.06 11.34
CA THR A 301 -6.14 -19.78 12.61
C THR A 301 -6.85 -18.91 13.65
N PHE A 302 -7.41 -19.52 14.71
CA PHE A 302 -8.00 -18.77 15.82
C PHE A 302 -6.99 -17.84 16.49
N GLN A 303 -5.74 -18.28 16.63
CA GLN A 303 -4.66 -17.41 17.13
C GLN A 303 -4.44 -16.20 16.23
N ARG A 304 -4.41 -16.41 14.92
CA ARG A 304 -4.20 -15.31 13.96
C ARG A 304 -5.38 -14.34 13.98
N ALA A 305 -6.61 -14.83 14.06
CA ALA A 305 -7.80 -14.01 14.19
C ALA A 305 -7.78 -13.13 15.44
N PHE A 306 -7.29 -13.65 16.56
CA PHE A 306 -7.11 -12.89 17.79
C PHE A 306 -5.99 -11.83 17.63
N MET A 307 -4.82 -12.20 17.13
CA MET A 307 -3.68 -11.29 16.99
C MET A 307 -3.90 -10.19 15.94
N SER A 308 -4.69 -10.45 14.91
CA SER A 308 -5.05 -9.47 13.88
C SER A 308 -6.21 -8.56 14.28
N GLY A 309 -6.85 -8.79 15.44
CA GLY A 309 -8.00 -8.02 15.91
C GLY A 309 -9.31 -8.33 15.19
N VAL A 310 -9.36 -9.37 14.37
CA VAL A 310 -10.58 -9.83 13.68
C VAL A 310 -11.51 -10.51 14.70
N MET A 311 -10.94 -11.20 15.69
CA MET A 311 -11.67 -11.67 16.86
C MET A 311 -11.90 -10.49 17.82
N GLN A 312 -13.13 -10.04 17.98
CA GLN A 312 -13.46 -8.80 18.69
C GLN A 312 -13.38 -8.91 20.21
N ARG A 313 -13.74 -10.07 20.75
CA ARG A 313 -13.68 -10.33 22.20
C ARG A 313 -13.17 -11.74 22.44
N MET A 314 -12.34 -11.86 23.46
CA MET A 314 -11.91 -13.13 23.99
C MET A 314 -11.88 -13.03 25.52
N LYS A 315 -12.53 -13.96 26.19
CA LYS A 315 -12.43 -14.18 27.64
C LYS A 315 -11.89 -15.59 27.85
N GLY A 316 -10.88 -15.74 28.71
CA GLY A 316 -10.26 -17.02 29.01
C GLY A 316 -8.74 -17.00 28.80
N ASP A 317 -8.09 -18.16 28.97
CA ASP A 317 -6.63 -18.28 28.81
C ASP A 317 -6.24 -18.48 27.35
N PHE A 318 -5.36 -17.61 26.85
CA PHE A 318 -4.82 -17.68 25.48
C PHE A 318 -4.12 -19.00 25.15
N ARG A 319 -3.57 -19.68 26.17
CA ARG A 319 -2.97 -21.00 25.98
C ARG A 319 -3.96 -22.05 25.52
N ILE A 320 -5.19 -21.97 26.02
CA ILE A 320 -6.30 -22.85 25.62
C ILE A 320 -6.73 -22.59 24.17
N LEU A 321 -6.68 -21.34 23.71
CA LEU A 321 -6.94 -20.99 22.31
C LEU A 321 -5.91 -21.64 21.36
N ARG A 322 -4.64 -21.71 21.77
CA ARG A 322 -3.61 -22.39 20.99
C ARG A 322 -3.90 -23.88 20.81
N ILE A 323 -4.45 -24.52 21.82
CA ILE A 323 -4.80 -25.95 21.76
C ILE A 323 -6.01 -26.15 20.85
N LEU A 324 -6.92 -25.17 20.77
CA LEU A 324 -8.03 -25.20 19.81
C LEU A 324 -7.52 -25.30 18.36
N ASP A 325 -6.52 -24.52 17.98
CA ASP A 325 -5.90 -24.59 16.64
C ASP A 325 -5.23 -25.94 16.37
N GLN A 326 -4.70 -26.60 17.42
CA GLN A 326 -4.11 -27.93 17.31
C GLN A 326 -5.16 -29.03 17.25
N ALA A 327 -6.28 -28.85 17.93
CA ALA A 327 -7.39 -29.80 17.92
C ALA A 327 -8.22 -29.73 16.63
N PHE A 328 -8.17 -28.60 15.93
CA PHE A 328 -8.89 -28.37 14.68
C PHE A 328 -7.98 -27.75 13.61
N PRO A 329 -7.04 -28.53 13.05
CA PRO A 329 -6.18 -28.08 11.97
C PRO A 329 -6.97 -28.05 10.66
N PHE A 330 -7.64 -26.93 10.38
CA PHE A 330 -8.32 -26.75 9.11
C PHE A 330 -7.27 -26.54 8.01
N GLU A 331 -7.34 -27.37 6.98
CA GLU A 331 -6.44 -27.28 5.81
C GLU A 331 -7.07 -26.39 4.72
N GLU A 332 -6.23 -25.65 4.01
CA GLU A 332 -6.67 -24.83 2.90
C GLU A 332 -7.30 -25.73 1.83
N LYS A 333 -8.59 -25.53 1.57
CA LYS A 333 -9.28 -26.28 0.51
C LYS A 333 -8.83 -25.75 -0.83
N ASP A 334 -7.98 -26.50 -1.53
CA ASP A 334 -7.60 -26.22 -2.91
C ASP A 334 -8.88 -26.05 -3.77
N ARG A 335 -8.90 -24.94 -4.53
CA ARG A 335 -9.96 -24.62 -5.51
C ARG A 335 -9.77 -25.39 -6.80
#